data_2a61a9e8c4b2cffc62b9f66b0c5f2125
#
_entry.id   2a61a9e8c4b2cffc62b9f66b0c5f2125
#
_cell.length_a   1.000
_cell.length_b   1.000
_cell.length_c   1.000
_cell.angle_alpha   90.00
_cell.angle_beta   90.00
_cell.angle_gamma   90.00
#
_symmetry.space_group_name_H-M   'P 1'
#
loop_
_entity.id
_entity.type
_entity.pdbx_description
1 polymer ?
#
loop_
_entity_poly.entity_id
_entity_poly.type
_entity_poly.pdbx_seq_one_letter_code
_entity_poly.pdbx_strand_id
1 'polypeptide(L)'
;MSVDQLESSIPGFIGQMTGRLTNQRIVASTIYVDHASDLSYVYHQTSMTSEETLKSKLAFDKFAASHGVNIKHYHADNGRFKDKLFSKSIEEKGQTISFCGVGAHHQNGIAEKRIGDLQRRATTLLLHAHFFRTPVPLDS
;
A
#
# COMPACT_ATOMS: atom_id res chain seq x y z
N MET A 1 10.78 -5.51 7.84
CA MET A 1 9.67 -4.77 7.20
C MET A 1 9.13 -5.60 6.05
N SER A 2 7.88 -6.02 6.10
CA SER A 2 7.23 -6.70 4.98
C SER A 2 6.54 -5.69 4.08
N VAL A 3 6.65 -5.89 2.78
CA VAL A 3 5.99 -5.07 1.76
C VAL A 3 5.24 -5.95 0.76
N ASP A 4 4.05 -5.53 0.41
CA ASP A 4 3.23 -6.19 -0.60
C ASP A 4 2.38 -5.15 -1.36
N GLN A 5 1.83 -5.54 -2.48
CA GLN A 5 1.04 -4.67 -3.33
C GLN A 5 -0.31 -5.28 -3.65
N LEU A 6 -1.35 -4.50 -3.43
CA LEU A 6 -2.73 -4.83 -3.77
C LEU A 6 -3.14 -4.07 -5.02
N GLU A 7 -3.59 -4.81 -6.02
CA GLU A 7 -4.22 -4.24 -7.22
C GLU A 7 -5.74 -4.21 -7.05
N SER A 8 -6.35 -3.10 -7.40
CA SER A 8 -7.80 -2.98 -7.38
C SER A 8 -8.41 -3.38 -8.72
N SER A 9 -9.39 -4.26 -8.70
CA SER A 9 -10.18 -4.61 -9.89
C SER A 9 -11.10 -3.46 -10.35
N ILE A 10 -11.48 -2.58 -9.43
CA ILE A 10 -12.28 -1.38 -9.71
C ILE A 10 -11.49 -0.17 -9.24
N PRO A 11 -11.10 0.74 -10.17
CA PRO A 11 -10.36 1.95 -9.79
C PRO A 11 -11.15 2.85 -8.84
N GLY A 12 -10.47 3.32 -7.80
CA GLY A 12 -11.04 4.19 -6.78
C GLY A 12 -10.87 5.67 -7.09
N PHE A 13 -11.73 6.49 -6.51
CA PHE A 13 -11.61 7.93 -6.58
C PHE A 13 -10.50 8.45 -5.65
N ILE A 14 -9.80 9.48 -6.10
CA ILE A 14 -8.85 10.21 -5.24
C ILE A 14 -9.66 11.17 -4.37
N GLY A 15 -9.42 11.15 -3.07
CA GLY A 15 -10.03 12.09 -2.13
C GLY A 15 -9.59 13.52 -2.46
N GLN A 16 -10.54 14.42 -2.59
CA GLN A 16 -10.30 15.83 -2.93
C GLN A 16 -10.90 16.76 -1.90
N MET A 17 -10.10 17.71 -1.45
CA MET A 17 -10.56 18.74 -0.52
C MET A 17 -11.18 19.97 -1.21
N THR A 18 -10.98 20.14 -2.52
CA THR A 18 -11.32 21.39 -3.24
C THR A 18 -12.28 21.20 -4.42
N GLY A 19 -12.96 20.09 -4.53
CA GLY A 19 -14.05 19.90 -5.49
C GLY A 19 -13.68 19.83 -6.98
N ARG A 20 -12.40 19.86 -7.36
CA ARG A 20 -12.00 19.59 -8.75
C ARG A 20 -11.93 18.10 -8.99
N LEU A 21 -12.75 17.60 -9.91
CA LEU A 21 -12.67 16.21 -10.35
C LEU A 21 -11.38 16.01 -11.17
N THR A 22 -10.64 14.97 -10.81
CA THR A 22 -9.49 14.49 -11.60
C THR A 22 -9.87 13.23 -12.37
N ASN A 23 -9.27 13.03 -13.54
CA ASN A 23 -9.39 11.78 -14.29
C ASN A 23 -8.53 10.67 -13.73
N GLN A 24 -7.62 10.97 -12.81
CA GLN A 24 -6.80 9.97 -12.15
C GLN A 24 -7.64 9.14 -11.20
N ARG A 25 -7.31 7.84 -11.12
CA ARG A 25 -7.95 6.89 -10.22
C ARG A 25 -6.88 6.09 -9.48
N ILE A 26 -7.19 5.69 -8.26
CA ILE A 26 -6.35 4.77 -7.50
C ILE A 26 -6.57 3.36 -8.07
N VAL A 27 -5.51 2.75 -8.55
CA VAL A 27 -5.56 1.40 -9.15
C VAL A 27 -4.83 0.35 -8.31
N ALA A 28 -3.97 0.78 -7.40
CA ALA A 28 -3.21 -0.11 -6.53
C ALA A 28 -2.85 0.56 -5.21
N SER A 29 -2.42 -0.24 -4.27
CA SER A 29 -1.86 0.24 -3.00
C SER A 29 -0.68 -0.62 -2.61
N THR A 30 0.40 0.00 -2.18
CA THR A 30 1.52 -0.70 -1.56
C THR A 30 1.40 -0.61 -0.05
N ILE A 31 1.54 -1.73 0.61
CA ILE A 31 1.44 -1.87 2.07
C ILE A 31 2.81 -2.22 2.64
N TYR A 32 3.19 -1.52 3.69
CA TYR A 32 4.39 -1.77 4.48
C TYR A 32 3.96 -2.12 5.90
N VAL A 33 4.47 -3.23 6.43
CA VAL A 33 4.17 -3.68 7.79
C VAL A 33 5.46 -3.87 8.56
N ASP A 34 5.61 -3.14 9.66
CA ASP A 34 6.73 -3.33 10.57
C ASP A 34 6.47 -4.50 11.53
N HIS A 35 7.39 -5.46 11.54
CA HIS A 35 7.24 -6.65 12.39
C HIS A 35 7.40 -6.36 13.88
N ALA A 36 8.15 -5.33 14.23
CA ALA A 36 8.43 -5.00 15.62
C ALA A 36 7.31 -4.19 16.28
N SER A 37 6.81 -3.17 15.58
CA SER A 37 5.78 -2.26 16.09
C SER A 37 4.36 -2.60 15.64
N ASP A 38 4.22 -3.51 14.68
CA ASP A 38 2.96 -3.82 14.01
C ASP A 38 2.36 -2.62 13.24
N LEU A 39 3.14 -1.58 13.02
CA LEU A 39 2.74 -0.42 12.24
C LEU A 39 2.47 -0.82 10.79
N SER A 40 1.37 -0.33 10.25
CA SER A 40 1.06 -0.43 8.82
C SER A 40 1.10 0.94 8.17
N TYR A 41 1.71 1.01 7.00
CA TYR A 41 1.71 2.18 6.14
C TYR A 41 1.17 1.81 4.77
N VAL A 42 0.19 2.55 4.29
CA VAL A 42 -0.46 2.31 3.00
C VAL A 42 -0.20 3.49 2.07
N TYR A 43 0.30 3.21 0.89
CA TYR A 43 0.49 4.19 -0.17
C TYR A 43 -0.39 3.84 -1.37
N HIS A 44 -1.32 4.73 -1.70
CA HIS A 44 -2.19 4.56 -2.86
C HIS A 44 -1.51 5.01 -4.14
N GLN A 45 -1.65 4.22 -5.19
CA GLN A 45 -1.01 4.44 -6.48
C GLN A 45 -2.02 4.63 -7.60
N THR A 46 -1.71 5.55 -8.49
CA THR A 46 -2.53 5.81 -9.69
C THR A 46 -2.07 5.01 -10.90
N SER A 47 -0.94 4.31 -10.79
CA SER A 47 -0.43 3.38 -11.79
C SER A 47 0.38 2.27 -11.14
N MET A 48 0.66 1.23 -11.92
CA MET A 48 1.46 0.08 -11.49
C MET A 48 2.91 0.16 -12.00
N THR A 49 3.37 1.35 -12.36
CA THR A 49 4.72 1.56 -12.89
C THR A 49 5.78 1.43 -11.81
N SER A 50 7.00 1.15 -12.24
CA SER A 50 8.19 1.09 -11.37
C SER A 50 8.42 2.41 -10.64
N GLU A 51 8.17 3.53 -11.30
CA GLU A 51 8.31 4.87 -10.74
C GLU A 51 7.32 5.10 -9.58
N GLU A 52 6.08 4.69 -9.73
CA GLU A 52 5.07 4.80 -8.66
C GLU A 52 5.41 3.89 -7.48
N THR A 53 5.89 2.68 -7.74
CA THR A 53 6.35 1.78 -6.68
C THR A 53 7.55 2.36 -5.93
N LEU A 54 8.49 2.99 -6.65
CA LEU A 54 9.61 3.70 -6.03
C LEU A 54 9.13 4.88 -5.19
N LYS A 55 8.19 5.67 -5.67
CA LYS A 55 7.59 6.77 -4.90
C LYS A 55 6.99 6.29 -3.59
N SER A 56 6.30 5.15 -3.61
CA SER A 56 5.75 4.55 -2.39
C SER A 56 6.84 4.21 -1.37
N LYS A 57 7.95 3.64 -1.82
CA LYS A 57 9.10 3.32 -0.96
C LYS A 57 9.72 4.57 -0.36
N LEU A 58 9.97 5.59 -1.20
CA LEU A 58 10.57 6.85 -0.74
C LEU A 58 9.67 7.58 0.25
N ALA A 59 8.36 7.56 0.03
CA ALA A 59 7.39 8.12 0.96
C ALA A 59 7.41 7.39 2.30
N PHE A 60 7.49 6.07 2.29
CA PHE A 60 7.57 5.27 3.51
C PHE A 60 8.90 5.47 4.24
N ASP A 61 10.03 5.45 3.54
CA ASP A 61 11.34 5.73 4.13
C ASP A 61 11.37 7.11 4.81
N LYS A 62 10.78 8.11 4.15
CA LYS A 62 10.66 9.48 4.69
C LYS A 62 9.75 9.53 5.93
N PHE A 63 8.63 8.85 5.89
CA PHE A 63 7.71 8.74 7.02
C PHE A 63 8.41 8.09 8.22
N ALA A 64 9.11 6.97 8.03
CA ALA A 64 9.85 6.30 9.09
C ALA A 64 10.95 7.21 9.67
N ALA A 65 11.72 7.89 8.81
CA ALA A 65 12.78 8.81 9.22
C ALA A 65 12.23 9.98 10.03
N SER A 66 11.06 10.51 9.70
CA SER A 66 10.41 11.58 10.47
C SER A 66 10.04 11.18 11.89
N HIS A 67 9.94 9.87 12.17
CA HIS A 67 9.71 9.28 13.49
C HIS A 67 10.99 8.70 14.11
N GLY A 68 12.16 9.03 13.57
CA GLY A 68 13.45 8.57 14.09
C GLY A 68 13.77 7.11 13.77
N VAL A 69 13.12 6.52 12.79
CA VAL A 69 13.31 5.12 12.40
C VAL A 69 13.97 5.04 11.03
N ASN A 70 15.07 4.30 10.96
CA ASN A 70 15.73 3.97 9.70
C ASN A 70 15.43 2.54 9.29
N ILE A 71 14.80 2.37 8.14
CA ILE A 71 14.50 1.06 7.58
C ILE A 71 15.80 0.43 7.05
N LYS A 72 16.12 -0.76 7.55
CA LYS A 72 17.34 -1.48 7.15
C LYS A 72 17.07 -2.66 6.22
N HIS A 73 15.91 -3.28 6.35
CA HIS A 73 15.60 -4.49 5.60
C HIS A 73 14.13 -4.54 5.16
N TYR A 74 13.94 -4.87 3.88
CA TYR A 74 12.64 -5.19 3.31
C TYR A 74 12.50 -6.67 3.01
N HIS A 75 11.32 -7.20 3.18
CA HIS A 75 10.93 -8.53 2.73
C HIS A 75 9.72 -8.41 1.81
N ALA A 76 9.83 -8.90 0.59
CA ALA A 76 8.85 -8.70 -0.47
C ALA A 76 8.53 -9.98 -1.21
N ASP A 77 7.41 -9.98 -1.90
CA ASP A 77 7.12 -11.01 -2.91
C ASP A 77 8.03 -10.85 -4.15
N ASN A 78 8.20 -11.95 -4.88
CA ASN A 78 9.10 -12.08 -6.04
C ASN A 78 8.70 -11.28 -7.29
N GLY A 79 7.66 -10.48 -7.23
CA GLY A 79 7.13 -9.78 -8.37
C GLY A 79 7.76 -8.40 -8.61
N ARG A 80 6.98 -7.38 -8.36
CA ARG A 80 7.23 -5.97 -8.72
C ARG A 80 8.39 -5.32 -7.97
N PHE A 81 8.75 -5.85 -6.80
CA PHE A 81 9.82 -5.30 -5.96
C PHE A 81 11.22 -5.76 -6.41
N LYS A 82 11.33 -6.66 -7.37
CA LYS A 82 12.60 -7.00 -8.05
C LYS A 82 13.02 -6.00 -9.12
N ASP A 83 12.24 -4.96 -9.32
CA ASP A 83 12.51 -3.93 -10.30
C ASP A 83 13.83 -3.19 -10.03
N LYS A 84 14.45 -2.74 -11.11
CA LYS A 84 15.75 -2.05 -11.06
C LYS A 84 15.72 -0.76 -10.24
N LEU A 85 14.64 0.01 -10.34
CA LEU A 85 14.51 1.27 -9.59
C LEU A 85 14.41 1.03 -8.10
N PHE A 86 13.64 0.04 -7.68
CA PHE A 86 13.51 -0.34 -6.29
C PHE A 86 14.83 -0.88 -5.75
N SER A 87 15.48 -1.77 -6.48
CA SER A 87 16.79 -2.35 -6.12
C SER A 87 17.87 -1.28 -6.01
N LYS A 88 17.91 -0.32 -6.93
CA LYS A 88 18.85 0.80 -6.89
C LYS A 88 18.65 1.66 -5.63
N SER A 89 17.40 1.95 -5.28
CA SER A 89 17.10 2.69 -4.04
C SER A 89 17.52 1.92 -2.78
N ILE A 90 17.36 0.60 -2.77
CA ILE A 90 17.85 -0.27 -1.69
C ILE A 90 19.36 -0.12 -1.52
N GLU A 91 20.13 -0.20 -2.60
CA GLU A 91 21.59 -0.06 -2.58
C GLU A 91 22.03 1.35 -2.15
N GLU A 92 21.44 2.38 -2.73
CA GLU A 92 21.79 3.79 -2.44
C GLU A 92 21.57 4.16 -0.98
N LYS A 93 20.58 3.56 -0.32
CA LYS A 93 20.26 3.82 1.09
C LYS A 93 20.95 2.86 2.07
N GLY A 94 21.80 1.96 1.58
CA GLY A 94 22.46 0.96 2.40
C GLY A 94 21.49 -0.03 3.05
N GLN A 95 20.35 -0.26 2.43
CA GLN A 95 19.33 -1.22 2.89
C GLN A 95 19.58 -2.59 2.27
N THR A 96 18.85 -3.59 2.74
CA THR A 96 18.83 -4.93 2.16
C THR A 96 17.40 -5.34 1.82
N ILE A 97 17.25 -6.28 0.92
CA ILE A 97 15.96 -6.85 0.55
C ILE A 97 16.06 -8.37 0.42
N SER A 98 15.04 -9.07 0.93
CA SER A 98 14.85 -10.49 0.71
C SER A 98 13.51 -10.72 0.02
N PHE A 99 13.43 -11.79 -0.76
CA PHE A 99 12.22 -12.17 -1.47
C PHE A 99 11.71 -13.52 -0.98
N CYS A 100 10.40 -13.74 -1.08
CA CYS A 100 9.81 -15.06 -0.87
C CYS A 100 10.40 -16.05 -1.87
N GLY A 101 10.61 -17.29 -1.45
CA GLY A 101 11.03 -18.36 -2.35
C GLY A 101 10.00 -18.62 -3.45
N VAL A 102 10.45 -19.17 -4.57
CA VAL A 102 9.56 -19.55 -5.67
C VAL A 102 8.49 -20.52 -5.15
N GLY A 103 7.23 -20.20 -5.36
CA GLY A 103 6.09 -20.99 -4.87
C GLY A 103 5.80 -20.90 -3.36
N ALA A 104 6.54 -20.07 -2.64
CA ALA A 104 6.40 -19.91 -1.19
C ALA A 104 5.70 -18.59 -0.81
N HIS A 105 4.56 -18.30 -1.40
CA HIS A 105 3.78 -17.10 -1.13
C HIS A 105 3.45 -16.91 0.35
N HIS A 106 3.30 -18.01 1.10
CA HIS A 106 3.08 -17.97 2.56
C HIS A 106 4.22 -17.30 3.34
N GLN A 107 5.40 -17.13 2.76
CA GLN A 107 6.52 -16.44 3.42
C GLN A 107 6.30 -14.93 3.53
N ASN A 108 5.37 -14.35 2.79
CA ASN A 108 4.95 -12.93 2.93
C ASN A 108 3.62 -12.79 3.70
N GLY A 109 3.26 -13.79 4.49
CA GLY A 109 1.97 -13.90 5.17
C GLY A 109 1.65 -12.72 6.10
N ILE A 110 2.66 -12.03 6.65
CA ILE A 110 2.43 -10.84 7.49
C ILE A 110 1.78 -9.72 6.69
N ALA A 111 2.34 -9.39 5.53
CA ALA A 111 1.78 -8.35 4.66
C ALA A 111 0.43 -8.78 4.05
N GLU A 112 0.33 -10.02 3.58
CA GLU A 112 -0.92 -10.58 3.03
C GLU A 112 -2.05 -10.56 4.07
N LYS A 113 -1.77 -10.99 5.29
CA LYS A 113 -2.75 -10.95 6.38
C LYS A 113 -3.19 -9.51 6.67
N ARG A 114 -2.27 -8.56 6.68
CA ARG A 114 -2.57 -7.16 6.92
C ARG A 114 -3.46 -6.58 5.82
N ILE A 115 -3.20 -6.90 4.56
CA ILE A 115 -4.07 -6.52 3.45
C ILE A 115 -5.48 -7.04 3.68
N GLY A 116 -5.62 -8.32 4.02
CA GLY A 116 -6.93 -8.92 4.30
C GLY A 116 -7.66 -8.25 5.47
N ASP A 117 -6.95 -7.95 6.56
CA ASP A 117 -7.52 -7.28 7.73
C ASP A 117 -7.97 -5.85 7.39
N LEU A 118 -7.18 -5.09 6.64
CA LEU A 118 -7.51 -3.73 6.24
C LEU A 118 -8.69 -3.71 5.26
N GLN A 119 -8.75 -4.64 4.33
CA GLN A 119 -9.88 -4.77 3.41
C GLN A 119 -11.18 -5.08 4.16
N ARG A 120 -11.16 -6.00 5.13
CA ARG A 120 -12.33 -6.30 5.95
C ARG A 120 -12.79 -5.11 6.77
N ARG A 121 -11.86 -4.38 7.39
CA ARG A 121 -12.17 -3.15 8.16
C ARG A 121 -12.75 -2.08 7.26
N ALA A 122 -12.16 -1.83 6.10
CA ALA A 122 -12.66 -0.86 5.14
C ALA A 122 -14.07 -1.21 4.65
N THR A 123 -14.31 -2.47 4.32
CA THR A 123 -15.65 -2.96 3.92
C THR A 123 -16.67 -2.76 5.04
N THR A 124 -16.32 -3.10 6.27
CA THR A 124 -17.20 -2.91 7.43
C THR A 124 -17.54 -1.43 7.63
N LEU A 125 -16.55 -0.54 7.54
CA LEU A 125 -16.77 0.90 7.67
C LEU A 125 -17.66 1.46 6.57
N LEU A 126 -17.48 1.01 5.34
CA LEU A 126 -18.28 1.44 4.20
C LEU A 126 -19.74 0.95 4.32
N LEU A 127 -19.94 -0.29 4.74
CA LEU A 127 -21.29 -0.82 5.00
C LEU A 127 -21.97 -0.04 6.12
N HIS A 128 -21.25 0.23 7.21
CA HIS A 128 -21.76 1.00 8.33
C HIS A 128 -22.14 2.43 7.89
N ALA A 129 -21.28 3.10 7.15
CA ALA A 129 -21.57 4.42 6.59
C ALA A 129 -22.79 4.41 5.64
N HIS A 130 -22.97 3.34 4.88
CA HIS A 130 -24.13 3.18 4.01
C HIS A 130 -25.44 3.11 4.80
N PHE A 131 -25.46 2.37 5.91
CA PHE A 131 -26.65 2.29 6.78
C PHE A 131 -27.04 3.60 7.42
N PHE A 132 -26.07 4.47 7.71
CA PHE A 132 -26.33 5.79 8.31
C PHE A 132 -26.58 6.90 7.29
N ARG A 133 -26.25 6.67 6.02
CA ARG A 133 -26.72 7.52 4.92
C ARG A 133 -28.09 7.03 4.50
N THR A 134 -29.14 7.59 5.09
CA THR A 134 -30.47 7.45 4.49
C THR A 134 -30.43 8.01 3.08
N PRO A 135 -30.74 7.20 2.06
CA PRO A 135 -30.90 7.75 0.73
C PRO A 135 -31.96 8.83 0.78
N VAL A 136 -31.66 10.01 0.29
CA VAL A 136 -32.69 11.02 0.07
C VAL A 136 -33.67 10.38 -0.92
N PRO A 137 -34.98 10.27 -0.59
CA PRO A 137 -35.95 9.70 -1.52
C PRO A 137 -35.90 10.47 -2.84
N LEU A 138 -35.78 9.77 -3.95
CA LEU A 138 -35.65 10.36 -5.30
C LEU A 138 -36.89 11.16 -5.75
N ASP A 139 -37.96 11.04 -5.02
CA ASP A 139 -39.29 11.62 -5.33
C ASP A 139 -39.70 12.71 -4.35
N SER A 140 -38.79 13.20 -3.57
CA SER A 140 -39.00 14.37 -2.73
C SER A 140 -38.68 15.67 -3.43
#